data_878e883c3f30bcb63afc2959986bbf6d
#
_entry.id   878e883c3f30bcb63afc2959986bbf6d
#
_cell.length_a   1.000
_cell.length_b   1.000
_cell.length_c   1.000
_cell.angle_alpha   90.00
_cell.angle_beta   90.00
_cell.angle_gamma   90.00
#
_symmetry.space_group_name_H-M   'P 1'
#
loop_
_entity.id
_entity.type
_entity.pdbx_description
1 polymer ?
#
loop_
_entity_poly.entity_id
_entity_poly.type
_entity_poly.pdbx_seq_one_letter_code
_entity_poly.pdbx_strand_id
1 'polypeptide(L)'
;MMEPFVSIIVPVYKVPEQYLRKCIESTMTQTLKKIEILLVDDGSPDQCGEICDEYAEKDKRIRVLHKKNGGLSSARNYGCKAAQGKWIMFVDGDDWIEPDMCQTMYSAGEEKQVQLVMCGIMKDYGKSATEYKFYLEDGKVYKGQECKWLQQQLLVYNGNIAVAYSKLIDRKLLLDNQIFHDEVLRQGAEGLEFNLRLFEKLESAIFINKPFYHYIYNENSISASHNEVNHEFVIKCFEKIKAFIDTSDNKEMLKP
;
A
#
# COMPACT_ATOMS: atom_id res chain seq x y z
N MET A 1 0.31 -23.06 -13.63
CA MET A 1 -0.59 -22.50 -12.59
C MET A 1 -1.46 -21.43 -13.24
N MET A 2 -2.72 -21.27 -12.81
CA MET A 2 -3.56 -20.17 -13.33
C MET A 2 -3.00 -18.83 -12.83
N GLU A 3 -3.00 -17.81 -13.68
CA GLU A 3 -2.56 -16.48 -13.29
C GLU A 3 -3.38 -15.94 -12.11
N PRO A 4 -2.74 -15.39 -11.08
CA PRO A 4 -3.44 -14.80 -9.94
C PRO A 4 -4.19 -13.54 -10.38
N PHE A 5 -5.29 -13.23 -9.70
CA PHE A 5 -6.01 -11.97 -9.91
C PHE A 5 -5.35 -10.82 -9.17
N VAL A 6 -4.90 -11.09 -7.94
CA VAL A 6 -4.30 -10.11 -7.04
C VAL A 6 -2.94 -10.62 -6.57
N SER A 7 -1.93 -9.75 -6.63
CA SER A 7 -0.65 -9.92 -5.94
C SER A 7 -0.66 -9.08 -4.68
N ILE A 8 -0.62 -9.73 -3.53
CA ILE A 8 -0.45 -9.08 -2.23
C ILE A 8 1.04 -8.98 -1.95
N ILE A 9 1.56 -7.79 -1.78
CA ILE A 9 2.98 -7.52 -1.53
C ILE A 9 3.14 -7.10 -0.07
N VAL A 10 3.90 -7.89 0.68
CA VAL A 10 4.18 -7.67 2.10
C VAL A 10 5.67 -7.40 2.28
N PRO A 11 6.09 -6.15 2.44
CA PRO A 11 7.47 -5.82 2.80
C PRO A 11 7.74 -6.23 4.26
N VAL A 12 8.86 -6.90 4.50
CA VAL A 12 9.24 -7.43 5.81
C VAL A 12 10.65 -6.97 6.18
N TYR A 13 10.77 -6.28 7.32
CA TYR A 13 12.07 -5.93 7.91
C TYR A 13 11.93 -5.65 9.41
N LYS A 14 12.50 -6.51 10.26
CA LYS A 14 12.45 -6.37 11.73
C LYS A 14 11.04 -6.20 12.28
N VAL A 15 10.09 -6.95 11.75
CA VAL A 15 8.71 -6.94 12.22
C VAL A 15 8.60 -7.86 13.45
N PRO A 16 8.01 -7.41 14.57
CA PRO A 16 7.78 -8.30 15.70
C PRO A 16 6.99 -9.54 15.30
N GLU A 17 7.45 -10.73 15.72
CA GLU A 17 6.93 -12.02 15.27
C GLU A 17 5.40 -12.12 15.33
N GLN A 18 4.79 -11.68 16.44
CA GLN A 18 3.34 -11.73 16.61
C GLN A 18 2.57 -10.95 15.54
N TYR A 19 3.08 -9.81 15.09
CA TYR A 19 2.46 -8.99 14.05
C TYR A 19 2.71 -9.61 12.67
N LEU A 20 3.94 -10.04 12.39
CA LEU A 20 4.29 -10.70 11.12
C LEU A 20 3.41 -11.94 10.88
N ARG A 21 3.27 -12.81 11.89
CA ARG A 21 2.41 -14.00 11.80
C ARG A 21 0.95 -13.59 11.55
N LYS A 22 0.43 -12.62 12.29
CA LYS A 22 -0.95 -12.11 12.10
C LYS A 22 -1.14 -11.54 10.69
N CYS A 23 -0.18 -10.77 10.19
CA CYS A 23 -0.17 -10.23 8.84
C CYS A 23 -0.28 -11.35 7.78
N ILE A 24 0.66 -12.31 7.83
CA ILE A 24 0.71 -13.41 6.85
C ILE A 24 -0.60 -14.22 6.91
N GLU A 25 -1.06 -14.60 8.09
CA GLU A 25 -2.30 -15.37 8.29
C GLU A 25 -3.53 -14.63 7.75
N SER A 26 -3.60 -13.31 7.91
CA SER A 26 -4.68 -12.51 7.35
C SER A 26 -4.70 -12.53 5.82
N THR A 27 -3.52 -12.57 5.18
CA THR A 27 -3.42 -12.69 3.72
C THR A 27 -3.75 -14.11 3.23
N MET A 28 -3.38 -15.14 3.98
CA MET A 28 -3.69 -16.55 3.67
C MET A 28 -5.19 -16.86 3.76
N THR A 29 -5.88 -16.23 4.72
CA THR A 29 -7.31 -16.46 4.99
C THR A 29 -8.25 -15.71 4.05
N GLN A 30 -7.73 -14.97 3.07
CA GLN A 30 -8.56 -14.26 2.10
C GLN A 30 -9.55 -15.19 1.38
N THR A 31 -10.80 -14.71 1.23
CA THR A 31 -11.87 -15.44 0.55
C THR A 31 -11.62 -15.57 -0.94
N LEU A 32 -10.99 -14.59 -1.58
CA LEU A 32 -10.48 -14.68 -2.95
C LEU A 32 -9.32 -15.67 -3.03
N LYS A 33 -9.50 -16.82 -3.71
CA LYS A 33 -8.49 -17.87 -3.75
C LYS A 33 -7.42 -17.68 -4.83
N LYS A 34 -7.75 -16.95 -5.92
CA LYS A 34 -6.80 -16.66 -7.01
C LYS A 34 -5.92 -15.45 -6.67
N ILE A 35 -5.11 -15.60 -5.63
CA ILE A 35 -4.13 -14.60 -5.20
C ILE A 35 -2.74 -15.22 -5.17
N GLU A 36 -1.71 -14.41 -5.28
CA GLU A 36 -0.36 -14.71 -4.81
C GLU A 36 0.01 -13.77 -3.66
N ILE A 37 0.85 -14.23 -2.77
CA ILE A 37 1.34 -13.50 -1.60
C ILE A 37 2.85 -13.42 -1.73
N LEU A 38 3.38 -12.21 -1.90
CA LEU A 38 4.79 -11.95 -2.05
C LEU A 38 5.33 -11.38 -0.73
N LEU A 39 5.96 -12.24 0.08
CA LEU A 39 6.65 -11.83 1.28
C LEU A 39 8.05 -11.35 0.89
N VAL A 40 8.30 -10.05 0.96
CA VAL A 40 9.58 -9.45 0.54
C VAL A 40 10.42 -9.18 1.77
N ASP A 41 11.28 -10.14 2.12
CA ASP A 41 12.25 -9.96 3.20
C ASP A 41 13.40 -9.04 2.73
N ASP A 42 13.41 -7.82 3.26
CA ASP A 42 14.40 -6.79 2.95
C ASP A 42 15.69 -6.97 3.76
N GLY A 43 16.16 -8.21 3.84
CA GLY A 43 17.41 -8.56 4.53
C GLY A 43 17.28 -8.40 6.05
N SER A 44 16.22 -8.91 6.63
CA SER A 44 15.99 -8.88 8.08
C SER A 44 17.13 -9.63 8.81
N PRO A 45 17.75 -9.03 9.83
CA PRO A 45 18.83 -9.68 10.60
C PRO A 45 18.32 -10.59 11.72
N ASP A 46 16.99 -10.66 11.89
CA ASP A 46 16.26 -11.46 12.86
C ASP A 46 15.57 -12.66 12.20
N GLN A 47 14.63 -13.30 12.89
CA GLN A 47 13.92 -14.49 12.42
C GLN A 47 12.83 -14.21 11.36
N CYS A 48 12.64 -12.97 10.92
CA CYS A 48 11.57 -12.63 9.97
C CYS A 48 11.67 -13.44 8.67
N GLY A 49 12.89 -13.61 8.12
CA GLY A 49 13.11 -14.41 6.91
C GLY A 49 12.70 -15.86 7.09
N GLU A 50 13.12 -16.48 8.21
CA GLU A 50 12.80 -17.87 8.55
C GLU A 50 11.29 -18.05 8.74
N ILE A 51 10.62 -17.10 9.37
CA ILE A 51 9.14 -17.11 9.51
C ILE A 51 8.46 -17.06 8.14
N CYS A 52 8.94 -16.21 7.23
CA CYS A 52 8.41 -16.14 5.88
C CYS A 52 8.53 -17.50 5.15
N ASP A 53 9.69 -18.15 5.24
CA ASP A 53 9.93 -19.47 4.63
C ASP A 53 9.03 -20.54 5.24
N GLU A 54 8.85 -20.54 6.56
CA GLU A 54 7.92 -21.44 7.26
C GLU A 54 6.49 -21.37 6.69
N TYR A 55 6.01 -20.17 6.38
CA TYR A 55 4.67 -20.01 5.80
C TYR A 55 4.61 -20.38 4.31
N ALA A 56 5.69 -20.18 3.56
CA ALA A 56 5.76 -20.60 2.15
C ALA A 56 5.70 -22.12 2.00
N GLU A 57 6.21 -22.88 2.98
CA GLU A 57 6.06 -24.34 3.01
C GLU A 57 4.59 -24.78 3.23
N LYS A 58 3.81 -23.96 3.96
CA LYS A 58 2.40 -24.27 4.32
C LYS A 58 1.40 -23.86 3.23
N ASP A 59 1.68 -22.80 2.46
CA ASP A 59 0.77 -22.28 1.45
C ASP A 59 1.49 -21.97 0.12
N LYS A 60 1.19 -22.74 -0.91
CA LYS A 60 1.80 -22.62 -2.24
C LYS A 60 1.51 -21.29 -2.96
N ARG A 61 0.61 -20.45 -2.45
CA ARG A 61 0.35 -19.11 -2.97
C ARG A 61 1.40 -18.11 -2.48
N ILE A 62 2.15 -18.46 -1.42
CA ILE A 62 3.22 -17.65 -0.86
C ILE A 62 4.51 -17.86 -1.66
N ARG A 63 5.17 -16.76 -1.99
CA ARG A 63 6.51 -16.72 -2.54
C ARG A 63 7.35 -15.76 -1.70
N VAL A 64 8.43 -16.25 -1.12
CA VAL A 64 9.37 -15.43 -0.37
C VAL A 64 10.42 -14.86 -1.33
N LEU A 65 10.69 -13.58 -1.20
CA LEU A 65 11.65 -12.84 -2.01
C LEU A 65 12.69 -12.22 -1.07
N HIS A 66 13.77 -12.94 -0.82
CA HIS A 66 14.87 -12.41 -0.03
C HIS A 66 15.73 -11.44 -0.84
N LYS A 67 16.06 -10.30 -0.26
CA LYS A 67 16.96 -9.31 -0.89
C LYS A 67 17.86 -8.63 0.13
N LYS A 68 18.94 -8.02 -0.33
CA LYS A 68 19.74 -7.13 0.50
C LYS A 68 18.91 -5.93 0.92
N ASN A 69 19.04 -5.50 2.18
CA ASN A 69 18.30 -4.35 2.70
C ASN A 69 18.45 -3.10 1.82
N GLY A 70 17.34 -2.52 1.45
CA GLY A 70 17.22 -1.31 0.63
C GLY A 70 16.15 -0.35 1.13
N GLY A 71 15.40 -0.74 2.18
CA GLY A 71 14.31 0.03 2.78
C GLY A 71 12.94 -0.29 2.16
N LEU A 72 11.91 0.24 2.79
CA LEU A 72 10.50 -0.04 2.50
C LEU A 72 10.14 0.17 1.02
N SER A 73 10.52 1.31 0.43
CA SER A 73 10.29 1.63 -0.98
C SER A 73 10.91 0.57 -1.90
N SER A 74 12.16 0.16 -1.62
CA SER A 74 12.87 -0.86 -2.40
C SER A 74 12.20 -2.24 -2.29
N ALA A 75 11.73 -2.62 -1.10
CA ALA A 75 11.02 -3.88 -0.89
C ALA A 75 9.68 -3.90 -1.66
N ARG A 76 8.89 -2.82 -1.58
CA ARG A 76 7.63 -2.71 -2.35
C ARG A 76 7.88 -2.79 -3.85
N ASN A 77 8.91 -2.09 -4.37
CA ASN A 77 9.29 -2.14 -5.79
C ASN A 77 9.72 -3.54 -6.23
N TYR A 78 10.49 -4.23 -5.38
CA TYR A 78 10.94 -5.58 -5.68
C TYR A 78 9.76 -6.55 -5.80
N GLY A 79 8.79 -6.44 -4.89
CA GLY A 79 7.52 -7.17 -4.97
C GLY A 79 6.72 -6.82 -6.23
N CYS A 80 6.57 -5.54 -6.58
CA CYS A 80 5.88 -5.09 -7.79
C CYS A 80 6.47 -5.69 -9.07
N LYS A 81 7.80 -5.74 -9.17
CA LYS A 81 8.50 -6.34 -10.33
C LYS A 81 8.29 -7.85 -10.43
N ALA A 82 8.12 -8.54 -9.30
CA ALA A 82 7.89 -9.98 -9.23
C ALA A 82 6.41 -10.40 -9.36
N ALA A 83 5.50 -9.45 -9.21
CA ALA A 83 4.06 -9.66 -9.21
C ALA A 83 3.54 -10.13 -10.58
N GLN A 84 2.62 -11.10 -10.55
CA GLN A 84 1.98 -11.70 -11.72
C GLN A 84 0.49 -11.37 -11.83
N GLY A 85 -0.14 -10.94 -10.71
CA GLY A 85 -1.55 -10.59 -10.67
C GLY A 85 -1.89 -9.37 -11.52
N LYS A 86 -3.13 -9.32 -12.00
CA LYS A 86 -3.69 -8.13 -12.66
C LYS A 86 -3.68 -6.92 -11.73
N TRP A 87 -3.90 -7.18 -10.43
CA TRP A 87 -4.01 -6.16 -9.40
C TRP A 87 -2.89 -6.27 -8.38
N ILE A 88 -2.42 -5.13 -7.89
CA ILE A 88 -1.42 -5.01 -6.82
C ILE A 88 -2.09 -4.49 -5.55
N MET A 89 -1.77 -5.13 -4.42
CA MET A 89 -2.13 -4.68 -3.08
C MET A 89 -0.89 -4.67 -2.19
N PHE A 90 -0.64 -3.56 -1.49
CA PHE A 90 0.38 -3.50 -0.45
C PHE A 90 -0.24 -3.72 0.92
N VAL A 91 0.41 -4.55 1.74
CA VAL A 91 0.06 -4.77 3.15
C VAL A 91 1.35 -4.68 3.94
N ASP A 92 1.45 -3.72 4.85
CA ASP A 92 2.65 -3.58 5.68
C ASP A 92 2.76 -4.75 6.68
N GLY A 93 3.98 -5.23 6.93
CA GLY A 93 4.22 -6.51 7.61
C GLY A 93 3.78 -6.56 9.09
N ASP A 94 3.49 -5.43 9.69
CA ASP A 94 2.96 -5.28 11.06
C ASP A 94 1.43 -5.05 11.11
N ASP A 95 0.77 -4.96 9.94
CA ASP A 95 -0.67 -4.73 9.80
C ASP A 95 -1.41 -6.02 9.44
N TRP A 96 -2.73 -5.97 9.36
CA TRP A 96 -3.56 -7.09 8.91
C TRP A 96 -4.81 -6.63 8.16
N ILE A 97 -5.43 -7.55 7.43
CA ILE A 97 -6.56 -7.25 6.55
C ILE A 97 -7.75 -8.18 6.82
N GLU A 98 -8.97 -7.68 6.63
CA GLU A 98 -10.20 -8.46 6.77
C GLU A 98 -10.28 -9.58 5.71
N PRO A 99 -10.88 -10.74 6.04
CA PRO A 99 -10.88 -11.92 5.16
C PRO A 99 -11.55 -11.70 3.79
N ASP A 100 -12.48 -10.77 3.68
CA ASP A 100 -13.22 -10.48 2.44
C ASP A 100 -12.70 -9.25 1.67
N MET A 101 -11.59 -8.65 2.12
CA MET A 101 -11.00 -7.45 1.48
C MET A 101 -10.67 -7.68 0.01
N CYS A 102 -9.85 -8.70 -0.29
CA CYS A 102 -9.43 -8.96 -1.67
C CYS A 102 -10.62 -9.27 -2.58
N GLN A 103 -11.58 -10.09 -2.12
CA GLN A 103 -12.74 -10.45 -2.93
C GLN A 103 -13.61 -9.23 -3.22
N THR A 104 -13.91 -8.43 -2.20
CA THR A 104 -14.78 -7.26 -2.35
C THR A 104 -14.16 -6.21 -3.26
N MET A 105 -12.88 -5.87 -3.03
CA MET A 105 -12.17 -4.88 -3.83
C MET A 105 -11.97 -5.35 -5.28
N TYR A 106 -11.60 -6.62 -5.47
CA TYR A 106 -11.45 -7.22 -6.81
C TYR A 106 -12.78 -7.17 -7.58
N SER A 107 -13.88 -7.60 -6.95
CA SER A 107 -15.20 -7.60 -7.60
C SER A 107 -15.63 -6.19 -7.99
N ALA A 108 -15.43 -5.20 -7.13
CA ALA A 108 -15.73 -3.80 -7.42
C ALA A 108 -14.87 -3.26 -8.58
N GLY A 109 -13.56 -3.59 -8.59
CA GLY A 109 -12.64 -3.18 -9.65
C GLY A 109 -13.05 -3.71 -11.02
N GLU A 110 -13.38 -5.01 -11.09
CA GLU A 110 -13.79 -5.65 -12.35
C GLU A 110 -15.18 -5.20 -12.80
N GLU A 111 -16.17 -5.13 -11.88
CA GLU A 111 -17.54 -4.73 -12.22
C GLU A 111 -17.61 -3.28 -12.70
N LYS A 112 -16.91 -2.38 -12.02
CA LYS A 112 -16.94 -0.93 -12.35
C LYS A 112 -15.89 -0.55 -13.39
N GLN A 113 -15.00 -1.47 -13.78
CA GLN A 113 -13.92 -1.26 -14.75
C GLN A 113 -13.06 -0.04 -14.40
N VAL A 114 -12.64 0.03 -13.12
CA VAL A 114 -11.78 1.09 -12.61
C VAL A 114 -10.32 0.65 -12.52
N GLN A 115 -9.41 1.60 -12.38
CA GLN A 115 -7.96 1.35 -12.26
C GLN A 115 -7.49 1.33 -10.79
N LEU A 116 -8.30 1.87 -9.88
CA LEU A 116 -7.99 1.95 -8.46
C LEU A 116 -9.24 1.67 -7.63
N VAL A 117 -9.13 0.78 -6.66
CA VAL A 117 -10.12 0.60 -5.60
C VAL A 117 -9.49 1.00 -4.28
N MET A 118 -10.14 1.85 -3.52
CA MET A 118 -9.71 2.28 -2.18
C MET A 118 -10.70 1.75 -1.15
N CYS A 119 -10.22 1.49 0.07
CA CYS A 119 -11.10 1.07 1.17
C CYS A 119 -10.82 1.83 2.46
N GLY A 120 -11.72 1.67 3.44
CA GLY A 120 -11.57 2.21 4.77
C GLY A 120 -10.44 1.55 5.57
N ILE A 121 -10.00 2.25 6.63
CA ILE A 121 -8.90 1.86 7.51
C ILE A 121 -9.39 1.89 8.96
N MET A 122 -9.06 0.86 9.72
CA MET A 122 -9.17 0.80 11.17
C MET A 122 -7.80 1.04 11.78
N LYS A 123 -7.69 1.98 12.70
CA LYS A 123 -6.48 2.15 13.52
C LYS A 123 -6.64 1.40 14.84
N ASP A 124 -5.79 0.40 15.04
CA ASP A 124 -5.83 -0.49 16.20
C ASP A 124 -4.75 -0.08 17.21
N TYR A 125 -5.17 0.26 18.42
CA TYR A 125 -4.32 0.62 19.55
C TYR A 125 -4.15 -0.54 20.55
N GLY A 126 -4.52 -1.74 20.16
CA GLY A 126 -4.48 -2.95 20.98
C GLY A 126 -5.65 -3.09 21.95
N LYS A 127 -6.00 -2.05 22.72
CA LYS A 127 -7.15 -2.05 23.65
C LYS A 127 -8.38 -1.34 23.09
N SER A 128 -8.23 -0.57 22.04
CA SER A 128 -9.28 0.16 21.34
C SER A 128 -8.94 0.25 19.86
N ALA A 129 -9.95 0.43 19.04
CA ALA A 129 -9.77 0.69 17.63
C ALA A 129 -10.61 1.90 17.20
N THR A 130 -10.11 2.65 16.23
CA THR A 130 -10.80 3.83 15.72
C THR A 130 -10.79 3.78 14.20
N GLU A 131 -11.95 3.89 13.59
CA GLU A 131 -12.08 3.97 12.14
C GLU A 131 -11.61 5.35 11.64
N TYR A 132 -10.79 5.36 10.59
CA TYR A 132 -10.44 6.60 9.91
C TYR A 132 -11.66 7.16 9.18
N LYS A 133 -11.92 8.44 9.38
CA LYS A 133 -12.94 9.15 8.63
C LYS A 133 -12.40 9.56 7.25
N PHE A 134 -13.13 9.18 6.21
CA PHE A 134 -12.85 9.59 4.85
C PHE A 134 -13.90 10.60 4.39
N TYR A 135 -13.49 11.57 3.58
CA TYR A 135 -14.40 12.53 2.94
C TYR A 135 -14.83 12.07 1.54
N LEU A 136 -14.71 10.76 1.28
CA LEU A 136 -15.10 10.13 0.03
C LEU A 136 -16.46 9.45 0.21
N GLU A 137 -17.26 9.49 -0.85
CA GLU A 137 -18.59 8.88 -0.88
C GLU A 137 -18.46 7.37 -1.17
N ASP A 138 -19.15 6.55 -0.34
CA ASP A 138 -19.16 5.11 -0.48
C ASP A 138 -19.76 4.65 -1.82
N GLY A 139 -19.08 3.74 -2.50
CA GLY A 139 -19.50 3.19 -3.79
C GLY A 139 -19.43 4.15 -4.97
N LYS A 140 -19.04 5.42 -4.74
CA LYS A 140 -18.89 6.39 -5.82
C LYS A 140 -17.71 6.03 -6.72
N VAL A 141 -17.96 6.03 -8.03
CA VAL A 141 -16.95 5.91 -9.08
C VAL A 141 -16.52 7.31 -9.51
N TYR A 142 -15.23 7.60 -9.34
CA TYR A 142 -14.59 8.83 -9.76
C TYR A 142 -13.98 8.65 -11.15
N LYS A 143 -14.17 9.61 -12.07
CA LYS A 143 -13.64 9.56 -13.44
C LYS A 143 -13.14 10.92 -13.92
N GLY A 144 -12.11 10.92 -14.75
CA GLY A 144 -11.58 12.12 -15.42
C GLY A 144 -11.24 13.23 -14.41
N GLN A 145 -11.94 14.37 -14.44
CA GLN A 145 -11.68 15.51 -13.54
C GLN A 145 -11.88 15.17 -12.06
N GLU A 146 -12.74 14.22 -11.72
CA GLU A 146 -12.90 13.77 -10.33
C GLU A 146 -11.65 13.01 -9.84
N CYS A 147 -10.91 12.31 -10.71
CA CYS A 147 -9.61 11.71 -10.34
C CYS A 147 -8.57 12.79 -10.03
N LYS A 148 -8.58 13.93 -10.74
CA LYS A 148 -7.74 15.08 -10.43
C LYS A 148 -8.11 15.71 -9.09
N TRP A 149 -9.40 15.79 -8.77
CA TRP A 149 -9.84 16.20 -7.44
C TRP A 149 -9.34 15.22 -6.36
N LEU A 150 -9.37 13.90 -6.60
CA LEU A 150 -8.78 12.92 -5.68
C LEU A 150 -7.28 13.17 -5.46
N GLN A 151 -6.53 13.55 -6.50
CA GLN A 151 -5.12 13.90 -6.37
C GLN A 151 -4.92 15.10 -5.43
N GLN A 152 -5.78 16.12 -5.47
CA GLN A 152 -5.74 17.23 -4.50
C GLN A 152 -6.01 16.75 -3.07
N GLN A 153 -6.94 15.79 -2.89
CA GLN A 153 -7.25 15.26 -1.57
C GLN A 153 -6.06 14.55 -0.90
N LEU A 154 -5.04 14.13 -1.66
CA LEU A 154 -3.78 13.62 -1.09
C LEU A 154 -3.05 14.65 -0.23
N LEU A 155 -3.20 15.94 -0.56
CA LEU A 155 -2.54 17.06 0.12
C LEU A 155 -3.38 17.65 1.26
N VAL A 156 -4.62 17.19 1.42
CA VAL A 156 -5.51 17.64 2.49
C VAL A 156 -5.18 16.92 3.79
N TYR A 157 -4.97 17.67 4.86
CA TYR A 157 -4.76 17.12 6.19
C TYR A 157 -5.95 16.22 6.60
N ASN A 158 -5.66 15.02 7.08
CA ASN A 158 -6.65 13.96 7.38
C ASN A 158 -7.43 13.41 6.16
N GLY A 159 -6.94 13.62 4.93
CA GLY A 159 -7.53 13.00 3.74
C GLY A 159 -7.47 11.47 3.73
N ASN A 160 -6.52 10.89 4.50
CA ASN A 160 -6.34 9.44 4.76
C ASN A 160 -6.13 8.56 3.53
N ILE A 161 -6.03 9.14 2.33
CA ILE A 161 -5.80 8.41 1.07
C ILE A 161 -4.34 8.46 0.59
N ALA A 162 -3.47 9.17 1.31
CA ALA A 162 -2.06 9.35 0.95
C ALA A 162 -1.17 8.13 1.25
N VAL A 163 -1.67 7.15 2.01
CA VAL A 163 -0.95 5.93 2.38
C VAL A 163 -0.81 4.97 1.19
N ALA A 164 0.24 4.14 1.14
CA ALA A 164 0.43 3.17 0.06
C ALA A 164 -0.52 1.97 0.16
N TYR A 165 -0.89 1.58 1.39
CA TYR A 165 -1.83 0.48 1.67
C TYR A 165 -3.30 0.88 1.50
N SER A 166 -4.25 0.00 1.84
CA SER A 166 -5.70 0.17 1.66
C SER A 166 -6.14 0.44 0.21
N LYS A 167 -5.37 -0.03 -0.75
CA LYS A 167 -5.60 0.15 -2.19
C LYS A 167 -5.43 -1.17 -2.95
N LEU A 168 -6.24 -1.33 -3.98
CA LEU A 168 -6.08 -2.32 -5.02
C LEU A 168 -5.84 -1.57 -6.33
N ILE A 169 -4.64 -1.70 -6.91
CA ILE A 169 -4.14 -0.88 -8.02
C ILE A 169 -4.00 -1.77 -9.26
N ASP A 170 -4.52 -1.35 -10.40
CA ASP A 170 -4.26 -2.03 -11.67
C ASP A 170 -2.75 -2.04 -11.95
N ARG A 171 -2.17 -3.25 -12.04
CA ARG A 171 -0.73 -3.42 -12.27
C ARG A 171 -0.28 -2.79 -13.58
N LYS A 172 -1.14 -2.80 -14.61
CA LYS A 172 -0.83 -2.18 -15.91
C LYS A 172 -0.64 -0.67 -15.77
N LEU A 173 -1.46 0.01 -14.96
CA LEU A 173 -1.30 1.44 -14.68
C LEU A 173 0.09 1.76 -14.10
N LEU A 174 0.58 0.93 -13.16
CA LEU A 174 1.91 1.11 -12.58
C LEU A 174 3.03 0.89 -13.60
N LEU A 175 2.94 -0.21 -14.37
CA LEU A 175 4.00 -0.62 -15.28
C LEU A 175 4.11 0.30 -16.50
N ASP A 176 3.00 0.61 -17.15
CA ASP A 176 2.96 1.44 -18.36
C ASP A 176 3.46 2.87 -18.09
N ASN A 177 3.23 3.37 -16.87
CA ASN A 177 3.66 4.71 -16.46
C ASN A 177 4.95 4.72 -15.62
N GLN A 178 5.59 3.56 -15.43
CA GLN A 178 6.81 3.40 -14.62
C GLN A 178 6.66 3.99 -13.19
N ILE A 179 5.48 3.81 -12.58
CA ILE A 179 5.18 4.32 -11.24
C ILE A 179 5.66 3.30 -10.21
N PHE A 180 6.81 3.59 -9.60
CA PHE A 180 7.42 2.84 -8.52
C PHE A 180 7.69 3.77 -7.33
N HIS A 181 7.81 3.23 -6.13
CA HIS A 181 8.24 4.02 -4.98
C HIS A 181 9.65 4.58 -5.20
N ASP A 182 9.90 5.82 -4.76
CA ASP A 182 11.24 6.39 -4.82
C ASP A 182 12.11 5.75 -3.73
N GLU A 183 13.14 4.99 -4.14
CA GLU A 183 13.99 4.23 -3.20
C GLU A 183 14.93 5.13 -2.37
N VAL A 184 15.06 6.40 -2.71
CA VAL A 184 15.77 7.40 -1.89
C VAL A 184 14.92 7.79 -0.67
N LEU A 185 13.59 7.70 -0.80
CA LEU A 185 12.64 7.99 0.26
C LEU A 185 12.36 6.72 1.07
N ARG A 186 13.06 6.56 2.19
CA ARG A 186 13.01 5.32 2.98
C ARG A 186 11.88 5.27 3.98
N GLN A 187 11.37 6.44 4.38
CA GLN A 187 10.31 6.61 5.39
C GLN A 187 9.74 8.02 5.36
N GLY A 188 8.59 8.21 5.99
CA GLY A 188 7.94 9.53 6.11
C GLY A 188 6.79 9.68 5.13
N ALA A 189 6.93 10.52 4.13
CA ALA A 189 5.87 10.79 3.14
C ALA A 189 6.06 10.04 1.81
N GLU A 190 6.79 8.91 1.79
CA GLU A 190 7.05 8.12 0.58
C GLU A 190 5.76 7.60 -0.08
N GLY A 191 4.75 7.28 0.75
CA GLY A 191 3.42 6.90 0.27
C GLY A 191 2.70 8.06 -0.42
N LEU A 192 2.81 9.28 0.10
CA LEU A 192 2.24 10.48 -0.51
C LEU A 192 2.89 10.78 -1.86
N GLU A 193 4.22 10.75 -1.94
CA GLU A 193 4.97 10.98 -3.18
C GLU A 193 4.57 9.96 -4.27
N PHE A 194 4.52 8.68 -3.91
CA PHE A 194 4.07 7.61 -4.80
C PHE A 194 2.63 7.85 -5.29
N ASN A 195 1.71 8.16 -4.38
CA ASN A 195 0.31 8.38 -4.72
C ASN A 195 0.11 9.64 -5.58
N LEU A 196 0.89 10.71 -5.40
CA LEU A 196 0.79 11.88 -6.26
C LEU A 196 1.06 11.53 -7.73
N ARG A 197 2.08 10.70 -8.01
CA ARG A 197 2.37 10.22 -9.37
C ARG A 197 1.32 9.22 -9.88
N LEU A 198 0.82 8.34 -8.99
CA LEU A 198 -0.24 7.39 -9.33
C LEU A 198 -1.52 8.12 -9.73
N PHE A 199 -1.97 9.06 -8.91
CA PHE A 199 -3.24 9.78 -9.13
C PHE A 199 -3.15 10.77 -10.30
N GLU A 200 -1.97 11.23 -10.70
CA GLU A 200 -1.79 12.02 -11.93
C GLU A 200 -2.17 11.23 -13.19
N LYS A 201 -1.89 9.94 -13.21
CA LYS A 201 -2.17 9.05 -14.35
C LYS A 201 -3.49 8.29 -14.20
N LEU A 202 -4.22 8.52 -13.11
CA LEU A 202 -5.46 7.82 -12.80
C LEU A 202 -6.63 8.40 -13.59
N GLU A 203 -7.36 7.53 -14.28
CA GLU A 203 -8.56 7.88 -15.05
C GLU A 203 -9.85 7.44 -14.37
N SER A 204 -9.77 6.44 -13.48
CA SER A 204 -10.96 5.92 -12.79
C SER A 204 -10.62 5.27 -11.45
N ALA A 205 -11.44 5.56 -10.43
CA ALA A 205 -11.31 4.98 -9.09
C ALA A 205 -12.69 4.77 -8.45
N ILE A 206 -12.73 3.90 -7.44
CA ILE A 206 -13.88 3.73 -6.55
C ILE A 206 -13.41 3.69 -5.10
N PHE A 207 -14.24 4.22 -4.19
CA PHE A 207 -14.03 4.10 -2.76
C PHE A 207 -15.12 3.22 -2.13
N ILE A 208 -14.71 2.27 -1.28
CA ILE A 208 -15.57 1.39 -0.49
C ILE A 208 -15.37 1.76 0.98
N ASN A 209 -16.37 2.38 1.57
CA ASN A 209 -16.31 2.83 2.98
C ASN A 209 -16.49 1.66 3.94
N LYS A 210 -15.61 0.66 3.83
CA LYS A 210 -15.53 -0.46 4.77
C LYS A 210 -14.11 -0.57 5.29
N PRO A 211 -13.89 -0.61 6.62
CA PRO A 211 -12.56 -0.63 7.21
C PRO A 211 -11.92 -2.02 7.10
N PHE A 212 -11.50 -2.37 5.91
CA PHE A 212 -10.88 -3.65 5.61
C PHE A 212 -9.42 -3.77 6.03
N TYR A 213 -8.72 -2.63 6.15
CA TYR A 213 -7.31 -2.59 6.49
C TYR A 213 -7.14 -2.17 7.94
N HIS A 214 -6.42 -2.95 8.73
CA HIS A 214 -6.15 -2.70 10.15
C HIS A 214 -4.70 -2.25 10.34
N TYR A 215 -4.53 -0.95 10.55
CA TYR A 215 -3.26 -0.35 10.89
C TYR A 215 -2.98 -0.53 12.39
N ILE A 216 -1.91 -1.25 12.72
CA ILE A 216 -1.52 -1.47 14.12
C ILE A 216 -0.67 -0.29 14.60
N TYR A 217 -1.19 0.47 15.56
CA TYR A 217 -0.41 1.53 16.17
C TYR A 217 0.65 0.94 17.11
N ASN A 218 1.91 1.19 16.80
CA ASN A 218 3.05 0.80 17.61
C ASN A 218 3.92 2.03 17.88
N GLU A 219 4.11 2.38 19.15
CA GLU A 219 4.95 3.51 19.58
C GLU A 219 6.41 3.37 19.12
N ASN A 220 6.87 2.14 18.88
CA ASN A 220 8.21 1.85 18.35
C ASN A 220 8.27 1.78 16.82
N SER A 221 7.19 2.11 16.12
CA SER A 221 7.17 2.11 14.66
C SER A 221 8.07 3.21 14.09
N ILE A 222 8.49 3.03 12.85
CA ILE A 222 9.31 4.01 12.11
C ILE A 222 8.59 5.37 12.06
N SER A 223 7.27 5.36 11.86
CA SER A 223 6.45 6.58 11.79
C SER A 223 6.28 7.30 13.13
N ALA A 224 6.42 6.59 14.25
CA ALA A 224 6.36 7.18 15.59
C ALA A 224 7.73 7.65 16.11
N SER A 225 8.83 7.23 15.48
CA SER A 225 10.17 7.58 15.95
C SER A 225 10.55 9.01 15.55
N HIS A 226 10.78 9.85 16.57
CA HIS A 226 11.25 11.22 16.38
C HIS A 226 12.78 11.26 16.53
N ASN A 227 13.52 11.13 15.41
CA ASN A 227 14.97 11.27 15.39
C ASN A 227 15.41 12.17 14.22
N GLU A 228 16.64 12.72 14.30
CA GLU A 228 17.18 13.65 13.29
C GLU A 228 17.23 13.04 11.88
N VAL A 229 17.53 11.75 11.79
CA VAL A 229 17.60 11.02 10.50
C VAL A 229 16.23 11.00 9.83
N ASN A 230 15.16 10.80 10.60
CA ASN A 230 13.79 10.82 10.08
C ASN A 230 13.40 12.21 9.56
N HIS A 231 13.85 13.29 10.23
CA HIS A 231 13.61 14.67 9.77
C HIS A 231 14.22 14.93 8.40
N GLU A 232 15.46 14.47 8.15
CA GLU A 232 16.09 14.63 6.83
C GLU A 232 15.31 13.92 5.71
N PHE A 233 14.81 12.71 5.99
CA PHE A 233 13.98 11.99 5.01
C PHE A 233 12.65 12.70 4.74
N VAL A 234 12.00 13.20 5.77
CA VAL A 234 10.76 13.99 5.62
C VAL A 234 11.02 15.24 4.77
N ILE A 235 12.09 15.98 5.03
CA ILE A 235 12.47 17.15 4.22
C ILE A 235 12.68 16.76 2.76
N LYS A 236 13.44 15.70 2.48
CA LYS A 236 13.66 15.19 1.12
C LYS A 236 12.36 14.78 0.44
N CYS A 237 11.41 14.17 1.18
CA CYS A 237 10.09 13.85 0.65
C CYS A 237 9.36 15.12 0.20
N PHE A 238 9.31 16.15 1.05
CA PHE A 238 8.65 17.41 0.72
C PHE A 238 9.32 18.15 -0.44
N GLU A 239 10.65 18.12 -0.54
CA GLU A 239 11.37 18.69 -1.70
C GLU A 239 10.97 17.99 -3.00
N LYS A 240 10.89 16.65 -3.00
CA LYS A 240 10.45 15.89 -4.16
C LYS A 240 8.98 16.10 -4.49
N ILE A 241 8.11 16.17 -3.48
CA ILE A 241 6.69 16.50 -3.65
C ILE A 241 6.55 17.90 -4.29
N LYS A 242 7.29 18.89 -3.79
CA LYS A 242 7.29 20.23 -4.37
C LYS A 242 7.76 20.22 -5.83
N ALA A 243 8.89 19.57 -6.11
CA ALA A 243 9.40 19.44 -7.48
C ALA A 243 8.39 18.76 -8.41
N PHE A 244 7.70 17.73 -7.93
CA PHE A 244 6.63 17.09 -8.68
C PHE A 244 5.47 18.06 -8.95
N ILE A 245 4.98 18.77 -7.93
CA ILE A 245 3.88 19.75 -8.09
C ILE A 245 4.24 20.81 -9.13
N ASP A 246 5.46 21.33 -9.09
CA ASP A 246 5.94 22.38 -10.02
C ASP A 246 5.97 21.91 -11.49
N THR A 247 6.10 20.60 -11.73
CA THR A 247 6.17 19.99 -13.06
C THR A 247 4.92 19.22 -13.47
N SER A 248 3.97 19.00 -12.56
CA SER A 248 2.74 18.25 -12.80
C SER A 248 1.84 18.93 -13.83
N ASP A 249 1.16 18.12 -14.64
CA ASP A 249 0.10 18.58 -15.54
C ASP A 249 -1.08 19.22 -14.77
N ASN A 250 -1.23 18.89 -13.48
CA ASN A 250 -2.28 19.39 -12.58
C ASN A 250 -1.79 20.47 -11.60
N LYS A 251 -0.62 21.07 -11.82
CA LYS A 251 0.05 21.99 -10.88
C LYS A 251 -0.84 23.10 -10.34
N GLU A 252 -1.71 23.68 -11.16
CA GLU A 252 -2.60 24.77 -10.73
C GLU A 252 -3.67 24.30 -9.73
N MET A 253 -4.05 23.00 -9.80
CA MET A 253 -4.96 22.40 -8.84
C MET A 253 -4.27 21.92 -7.56
N LEU A 254 -2.96 21.69 -7.60
CA LEU A 254 -2.18 21.17 -6.48
C LEU A 254 -1.53 22.29 -5.64
N LYS A 255 -1.55 23.54 -6.11
CA LYS A 255 -1.12 24.70 -5.34
C LYS A 255 -2.15 25.02 -4.25
N PRO A 256 -1.68 25.43 -3.04
CA PRO A 256 -2.56 25.83 -1.95
C PRO A 256 -3.37 27.08 -2.27
#